data_7c635bc054fb7c14554058b20c898253
#
_entry.id   7c635bc054fb7c14554058b20c898253
#
_cell.length_a   1.000
_cell.length_b   1.000
_cell.length_c   1.000
_cell.angle_alpha   90.00
_cell.angle_beta   90.00
_cell.angle_gamma   90.00
#
_symmetry.space_group_name_H-M   'P 1'
#
loop_
_entity.id
_entity.type
_entity.pdbx_description
1 polymer ?
#
loop_
_entity_poly.entity_id
_entity_poly.type
_entity_poly.pdbx_seq_one_letter_code
_entity_poly.pdbx_strand_id
1 'polypeptide(L)'
;MDLGFERILQVKIPVTDLQRSVSWYRRVLGLRLAWEFGEAGVVTGAVLTDDDERFLIGLRRLDTVPGEPSLAGFDVVSLGVPSVDVLMALAERFDELGVEHGPLFDRGPGGGVQLDVPDPDGTVIRILSPFGEHAPFTGVEFGPDGAPTFYTTPHLQLD
;
A
#
# COMPACT_ATOMS: atom_id res chain seq x y z
N MET A 1 -26.43 4.15 -9.87
CA MET A 1 -26.85 2.73 -9.66
C MET A 1 -25.87 2.12 -8.66
N ASP A 2 -26.36 1.62 -7.55
CA ASP A 2 -25.54 0.84 -6.60
C ASP A 2 -25.48 -0.61 -7.09
N LEU A 3 -24.27 -1.11 -7.35
CA LEU A 3 -24.03 -2.48 -7.80
C LEU A 3 -23.73 -3.46 -6.65
N GLY A 4 -23.86 -3.00 -5.40
CA GLY A 4 -23.69 -3.83 -4.20
C GLY A 4 -22.23 -4.15 -3.86
N PHE A 5 -21.25 -3.37 -4.34
CA PHE A 5 -19.87 -3.50 -3.87
C PHE A 5 -19.75 -2.94 -2.46
N GLU A 6 -19.18 -3.73 -1.55
CA GLU A 6 -19.05 -3.35 -0.14
C GLU A 6 -17.67 -2.77 0.18
N ARG A 7 -16.60 -3.35 -0.41
CA ARG A 7 -15.21 -2.98 -0.12
C ARG A 7 -14.22 -3.56 -1.14
N ILE A 8 -13.00 -3.08 -1.13
CA ILE A 8 -11.87 -3.78 -1.74
C ILE A 8 -11.50 -4.96 -0.83
N LEU A 9 -11.73 -6.18 -1.31
CA LEU A 9 -11.48 -7.40 -0.53
C LEU A 9 -9.99 -7.74 -0.51
N GLN A 10 -9.32 -7.64 -1.66
CA GLN A 10 -7.95 -8.07 -1.84
C GLN A 10 -7.22 -7.20 -2.86
N VAL A 11 -5.95 -6.91 -2.57
CA VAL A 11 -4.98 -6.39 -3.54
C VAL A 11 -4.02 -7.53 -3.91
N LYS A 12 -3.69 -7.67 -5.21
CA LYS A 12 -2.75 -8.69 -5.71
C LYS A 12 -1.49 -8.03 -6.23
N ILE A 13 -0.34 -8.54 -5.77
CA ILE A 13 0.99 -8.04 -6.09
C ILE A 13 1.80 -9.16 -6.73
N PRO A 14 2.34 -8.97 -7.94
CA PRO A 14 3.26 -9.91 -8.56
C PRO A 14 4.62 -9.84 -7.86
N VAL A 15 5.24 -11.00 -7.61
CA VAL A 15 6.54 -11.09 -6.93
C VAL A 15 7.47 -12.06 -7.67
N THR A 16 8.75 -11.73 -7.75
CA THR A 16 9.75 -12.57 -8.42
C THR A 16 10.15 -13.78 -7.58
N ASP A 17 10.17 -13.62 -6.26
CA ASP A 17 10.48 -14.68 -5.29
C ASP A 17 9.41 -14.70 -4.18
N LEU A 18 8.49 -15.66 -4.26
CA LEU A 18 7.36 -15.76 -3.34
C LEU A 18 7.80 -15.95 -1.89
N GLN A 19 8.80 -16.83 -1.65
CA GLN A 19 9.27 -17.13 -0.28
C GLN A 19 9.92 -15.90 0.37
N ARG A 20 10.75 -15.19 -0.38
CA ARG A 20 11.39 -13.93 0.05
C ARG A 20 10.34 -12.88 0.37
N SER A 21 9.38 -12.69 -0.51
CA SER A 21 8.34 -11.68 -0.35
C SER A 21 7.41 -12.01 0.83
N VAL A 22 6.93 -13.24 0.96
CA VAL A 22 6.14 -13.67 2.13
C VAL A 22 6.89 -13.42 3.43
N SER A 23 8.18 -13.76 3.49
CA SER A 23 9.01 -13.53 4.66
C SER A 23 9.15 -12.04 4.99
N TRP A 24 9.31 -11.20 3.96
CA TRP A 24 9.40 -9.74 4.12
C TRP A 24 8.09 -9.15 4.65
N TYR A 25 6.96 -9.43 4.00
CA TYR A 25 5.65 -8.92 4.42
C TYR A 25 5.29 -9.32 5.86
N ARG A 26 5.65 -10.54 6.25
CA ARG A 26 5.46 -11.00 7.62
C ARG A 26 6.36 -10.29 8.63
N ARG A 27 7.64 -10.15 8.32
CA ARG A 27 8.63 -9.56 9.23
C ARG A 27 8.48 -8.03 9.33
N VAL A 28 8.30 -7.36 8.18
CA VAL A 28 8.32 -5.89 8.10
C VAL A 28 6.95 -5.31 8.44
N LEU A 29 5.89 -5.81 7.78
CA LEU A 29 4.54 -5.29 7.97
C LEU A 29 3.73 -6.02 9.05
N GLY A 30 4.30 -7.07 9.68
CA GLY A 30 3.63 -7.81 10.75
C GLY A 30 2.45 -8.64 10.27
N LEU A 31 2.33 -8.92 8.97
CA LEU A 31 1.23 -9.72 8.44
C LEU A 31 1.42 -11.20 8.74
N ARG A 32 0.32 -11.94 8.82
CA ARG A 32 0.33 -13.40 8.91
C ARG A 32 -0.08 -14.06 7.59
N LEU A 33 0.39 -15.28 7.37
CA LEU A 33 -0.08 -16.10 6.25
C LEU A 33 -1.51 -16.57 6.56
N ALA A 34 -2.46 -16.21 5.70
CA ALA A 34 -3.82 -16.70 5.77
C ALA A 34 -3.94 -18.07 5.07
N TRP A 35 -3.49 -18.17 3.82
CA TRP A 35 -3.39 -19.41 3.06
C TRP A 35 -2.42 -19.26 1.89
N GLU A 36 -2.01 -20.36 1.32
CA GLU A 36 -1.29 -20.44 0.06
C GLU A 36 -2.13 -21.16 -1.00
N PHE A 37 -1.79 -20.96 -2.25
CA PHE A 37 -2.42 -21.64 -3.36
C PHE A 37 -1.39 -22.03 -4.41
N GLY A 38 -1.74 -23.04 -5.21
CA GLY A 38 -0.81 -23.57 -6.19
C GLY A 38 -1.50 -24.49 -7.19
N GLU A 39 -0.70 -25.03 -8.09
CA GLU A 39 -1.11 -25.93 -9.12
C GLU A 39 -0.09 -27.07 -9.28
N ALA A 40 -0.56 -28.29 -9.50
CA ALA A 40 0.28 -29.49 -9.71
C ALA A 40 1.35 -29.70 -8.61
N GLY A 41 1.02 -29.41 -7.35
CA GLY A 41 1.94 -29.55 -6.22
C GLY A 41 2.96 -28.42 -6.07
N VAL A 42 2.88 -27.37 -6.89
CA VAL A 42 3.76 -26.20 -6.82
C VAL A 42 2.98 -25.01 -6.27
N VAL A 43 3.48 -24.40 -5.18
CA VAL A 43 2.90 -23.17 -4.63
C VAL A 43 3.21 -21.99 -5.55
N THR A 44 2.17 -21.32 -6.01
CA THR A 44 2.26 -20.21 -6.97
C THR A 44 1.86 -18.86 -6.37
N GLY A 45 1.29 -18.87 -5.17
CA GLY A 45 0.92 -17.65 -4.48
C GLY A 45 0.59 -17.87 -3.02
N ALA A 46 0.48 -16.76 -2.30
CA ALA A 46 0.15 -16.70 -0.88
C ALA A 46 -0.77 -15.52 -0.61
N VAL A 47 -1.64 -15.66 0.36
CA VAL A 47 -2.50 -14.57 0.83
C VAL A 47 -2.13 -14.26 2.27
N LEU A 48 -1.85 -13.00 2.51
CA LEU A 48 -1.48 -12.44 3.80
C LEU A 48 -2.59 -11.52 4.30
N THR A 49 -2.69 -11.40 5.60
CA THR A 49 -3.67 -10.55 6.28
C THR A 49 -3.10 -10.04 7.60
N ASP A 50 -3.73 -9.03 8.17
CA ASP A 50 -3.49 -8.61 9.54
C ASP A 50 -4.21 -9.53 10.55
N ASP A 51 -3.97 -9.31 11.84
CA ASP A 51 -4.53 -10.16 12.90
C ASP A 51 -6.07 -10.15 12.92
N ASP A 52 -6.67 -9.02 12.57
CA ASP A 52 -8.13 -8.81 12.57
C ASP A 52 -8.81 -9.17 11.24
N GLU A 53 -8.07 -9.65 10.24
CA GLU A 53 -8.56 -9.99 8.89
C GLU A 53 -9.27 -8.83 8.16
N ARG A 54 -8.82 -7.59 8.41
CA ARG A 54 -9.44 -6.39 7.83
C ARG A 54 -9.24 -6.27 6.33
N PHE A 55 -8.12 -6.81 5.81
CA PHE A 55 -7.76 -6.78 4.38
C PHE A 55 -6.92 -7.99 3.99
N LEU A 56 -6.82 -8.24 2.70
CA LEU A 56 -6.01 -9.31 2.13
C LEU A 56 -4.97 -8.74 1.15
N ILE A 57 -3.73 -9.20 1.27
CA ILE A 57 -2.68 -8.97 0.28
C ILE A 57 -2.31 -10.33 -0.33
N GLY A 58 -2.60 -10.50 -1.61
CA GLY A 58 -2.25 -11.68 -2.37
C GLY A 58 -0.93 -11.49 -3.08
N LEU A 59 0.08 -12.29 -2.76
CA LEU A 59 1.34 -12.35 -3.47
C LEU A 59 1.26 -13.47 -4.50
N ARG A 60 1.67 -13.18 -5.73
CA ARG A 60 1.61 -14.14 -6.82
C ARG A 60 2.93 -14.20 -7.59
N ARG A 61 3.45 -15.38 -7.81
CA ARG A 61 4.68 -15.56 -8.59
C ARG A 61 4.51 -14.96 -9.99
N LEU A 62 5.43 -14.09 -10.36
CA LEU A 62 5.41 -13.35 -11.62
C LEU A 62 5.38 -14.28 -12.83
N ASP A 63 6.14 -15.40 -12.79
CA ASP A 63 6.21 -16.38 -13.85
C ASP A 63 4.91 -17.18 -14.08
N THR A 64 3.92 -17.00 -13.19
CA THR A 64 2.59 -17.62 -13.31
C THR A 64 1.49 -16.63 -13.67
N VAL A 65 1.84 -15.36 -13.87
CA VAL A 65 0.90 -14.29 -14.23
C VAL A 65 0.96 -14.01 -15.72
N PRO A 66 -0.18 -13.91 -16.43
CA PRO A 66 -0.19 -13.50 -17.83
C PRO A 66 0.44 -12.11 -18.03
N GLY A 67 1.29 -11.95 -19.02
CA GLY A 67 2.07 -10.74 -19.26
C GLY A 67 3.28 -10.65 -18.33
N GLU A 68 3.88 -9.49 -18.29
CA GLU A 68 5.04 -9.17 -17.44
C GLU A 68 4.75 -7.93 -16.60
N PRO A 69 3.78 -7.98 -15.67
CA PRO A 69 3.44 -6.81 -14.88
C PRO A 69 4.60 -6.42 -13.97
N SER A 70 4.95 -5.15 -13.95
CA SER A 70 5.91 -4.57 -13.02
C SER A 70 5.24 -3.46 -12.21
N LEU A 71 5.37 -3.53 -10.89
CA LEU A 71 4.89 -2.52 -9.95
C LEU A 71 6.05 -1.78 -9.27
N ALA A 72 7.28 -1.97 -9.74
CA ALA A 72 8.45 -1.28 -9.19
C ALA A 72 8.27 0.23 -9.25
N GLY A 73 8.42 0.90 -8.10
CA GLY A 73 8.21 2.33 -7.95
C GLY A 73 6.75 2.80 -7.89
N PHE A 74 5.77 1.88 -7.98
CA PHE A 74 4.35 2.22 -7.93
C PHE A 74 3.72 1.86 -6.58
N ASP A 75 2.95 2.79 -6.03
CA ASP A 75 2.24 2.69 -4.74
C ASP A 75 0.85 2.05 -4.92
N VAL A 76 0.84 0.77 -5.20
CA VAL A 76 -0.37 0.00 -5.53
C VAL A 76 -1.38 -0.09 -4.39
N VAL A 77 -0.93 0.05 -3.14
CA VAL A 77 -1.78 -0.06 -1.95
C VAL A 77 -1.37 0.96 -0.90
N SER A 78 -2.38 1.54 -0.25
CA SER A 78 -2.18 2.39 0.92
C SER A 78 -2.81 1.74 2.14
N LEU A 79 -2.02 1.57 3.20
CA LEU A 79 -2.44 1.03 4.49
C LEU A 79 -2.64 2.18 5.47
N GLY A 80 -3.79 2.27 6.11
CA GLY A 80 -4.08 3.27 7.12
C GLY A 80 -3.60 2.86 8.50
N VAL A 81 -3.00 3.79 9.25
CA VAL A 81 -2.68 3.64 10.68
C VAL A 81 -3.50 4.63 11.52
N PRO A 82 -3.73 4.35 12.83
CA PRO A 82 -4.63 5.17 13.64
C PRO A 82 -4.09 6.57 14.00
N SER A 83 -2.79 6.80 13.92
CA SER A 83 -2.19 8.09 14.28
C SER A 83 -0.81 8.30 13.65
N VAL A 84 -0.32 9.54 13.68
CA VAL A 84 1.05 9.90 13.28
C VAL A 84 2.08 9.21 14.17
N ASP A 85 1.81 9.07 15.46
CA ASP A 85 2.73 8.41 16.41
C ASP A 85 2.98 6.94 16.02
N VAL A 86 1.94 6.23 15.57
CA VAL A 86 2.09 4.86 15.05
C VAL A 86 2.92 4.86 13.77
N LEU A 87 2.76 5.85 12.90
CA LEU A 87 3.56 5.96 11.70
C LEU A 87 5.04 6.23 12.01
N MET A 88 5.33 7.08 12.99
CA MET A 88 6.69 7.34 13.48
C MET A 88 7.33 6.06 14.06
N ALA A 89 6.59 5.34 14.90
CA ALA A 89 7.07 4.07 15.46
C ALA A 89 7.33 3.00 14.37
N LEU A 90 6.56 3.01 13.27
CA LEU A 90 6.84 2.14 12.13
C LEU A 90 8.12 2.54 11.40
N ALA A 91 8.40 3.82 11.22
CA ALA A 91 9.65 4.28 10.63
C ALA A 91 10.86 3.84 11.48
N GLU A 92 10.81 4.06 12.79
CA GLU A 92 11.84 3.58 13.73
C GLU A 92 12.03 2.06 13.65
N ARG A 93 10.94 1.30 13.59
CA ARG A 93 11.00 -0.15 13.43
C ARG A 93 11.66 -0.55 12.10
N PHE A 94 11.40 0.15 11.01
CA PHE A 94 12.03 -0.13 9.71
C PHE A 94 13.53 0.12 9.77
N ASP A 95 13.95 1.20 10.43
CA ASP A 95 15.37 1.48 10.70
C ASP A 95 16.03 0.35 11.51
N GLU A 96 15.41 -0.10 12.61
CA GLU A 96 15.89 -1.21 13.44
C GLU A 96 16.02 -2.53 12.65
N LEU A 97 15.10 -2.77 11.71
CA LEU A 97 15.13 -3.95 10.85
C LEU A 97 16.09 -3.82 9.66
N GLY A 98 16.71 -2.66 9.47
CA GLY A 98 17.56 -2.36 8.30
C GLY A 98 16.76 -2.36 6.99
N VAL A 99 15.50 -1.95 7.02
CA VAL A 99 14.61 -1.87 5.86
C VAL A 99 14.66 -0.44 5.32
N GLU A 100 15.06 -0.31 4.06
CA GLU A 100 15.01 0.98 3.36
C GLU A 100 13.57 1.48 3.24
N HIS A 101 13.35 2.75 3.57
CA HIS A 101 12.06 3.41 3.45
C HIS A 101 12.22 4.90 3.13
N GLY A 102 11.16 5.55 2.67
CA GLY A 102 11.13 6.99 2.45
C GLY A 102 11.09 7.78 3.76
N PRO A 103 11.29 9.10 3.69
CA PRO A 103 11.07 9.98 4.84
C PRO A 103 9.58 10.05 5.19
N LEU A 104 9.29 10.41 6.44
CA LEU A 104 7.94 10.86 6.82
C LEU A 104 7.61 12.13 6.03
N PHE A 105 6.56 12.08 5.24
CA PHE A 105 6.14 13.17 4.37
C PHE A 105 4.81 13.75 4.85
N ASP A 106 4.84 15.01 5.32
CA ASP A 106 3.63 15.76 5.65
C ASP A 106 2.96 16.23 4.36
N ARG A 107 1.74 15.78 4.11
CA ARG A 107 0.95 16.10 2.91
C ARG A 107 0.24 17.46 2.99
N GLY A 108 0.54 18.24 4.01
CA GLY A 108 -0.07 19.54 4.24
C GLY A 108 -1.40 19.47 4.98
N PRO A 109 -2.07 20.61 5.16
CA PRO A 109 -3.28 20.74 5.98
C PRO A 109 -4.37 19.72 5.56
N GLY A 110 -4.77 18.86 6.51
CA GLY A 110 -5.77 17.83 6.29
C GLY A 110 -5.31 16.60 5.51
N GLY A 111 -4.09 16.60 4.94
CA GLY A 111 -3.57 15.52 4.09
C GLY A 111 -2.98 14.33 4.84
N GLY A 112 -2.73 14.48 6.14
CA GLY A 112 -2.07 13.46 6.95
C GLY A 112 -0.57 13.33 6.64
N VAL A 113 0.06 12.33 7.25
CA VAL A 113 1.48 12.02 7.06
C VAL A 113 1.61 10.68 6.35
N GLN A 114 2.56 10.59 5.44
CA GLN A 114 2.85 9.43 4.60
C GLN A 114 4.22 8.84 4.91
N LEU A 115 4.31 7.52 4.86
CA LEU A 115 5.54 6.76 4.88
C LEU A 115 5.48 5.72 3.77
N ASP A 116 6.46 5.71 2.88
CA ASP A 116 6.56 4.75 1.77
C ASP A 116 7.67 3.74 2.06
N VAL A 117 7.38 2.45 1.91
CA VAL A 117 8.35 1.37 2.06
C VAL A 117 8.29 0.45 0.85
N PRO A 118 9.40 0.27 0.10
CA PRO A 118 9.44 -0.66 -1.02
C PRO A 118 9.52 -2.10 -0.53
N ASP A 119 8.78 -2.98 -1.17
CA ASP A 119 8.92 -4.42 -0.98
C ASP A 119 10.18 -4.95 -1.72
N PRO A 120 10.52 -6.25 -1.60
CA PRO A 120 11.71 -6.80 -2.25
C PRO A 120 11.75 -6.69 -3.77
N ASP A 121 10.64 -6.47 -4.43
CA ASP A 121 10.54 -6.25 -5.88
C ASP A 121 10.38 -4.75 -6.25
N GLY A 122 10.45 -3.87 -5.25
CA GLY A 122 10.36 -2.43 -5.43
C GLY A 122 8.92 -1.89 -5.51
N THR A 123 7.91 -2.72 -5.29
CA THR A 123 6.51 -2.26 -5.15
C THR A 123 6.42 -1.39 -3.89
N VAL A 124 5.91 -0.19 -4.03
CA VAL A 124 5.79 0.74 -2.90
C VAL A 124 4.53 0.42 -2.09
N ILE A 125 4.73 0.11 -0.81
CA ILE A 125 3.64 0.04 0.15
C ILE A 125 3.57 1.39 0.85
N ARG A 126 2.50 2.12 0.59
CA ARG A 126 2.25 3.42 1.23
C ARG A 126 1.54 3.22 2.55
N ILE A 127 1.99 3.92 3.59
CA ILE A 127 1.34 3.93 4.90
C ILE A 127 0.93 5.36 5.22
N LEU A 128 -0.33 5.55 5.61
CA LEU A 128 -0.93 6.86 5.83
C LEU A 128 -1.50 6.97 7.23
N SER A 129 -1.22 8.10 7.88
CA SER A 129 -1.99 8.53 9.05
C SER A 129 -3.40 8.97 8.64
N PRO A 130 -4.34 9.13 9.59
CA PRO A 130 -5.66 9.66 9.28
C PRO A 130 -5.57 11.04 8.61
N PHE A 131 -6.50 11.29 7.69
CA PHE A 131 -6.71 12.64 7.18
C PHE A 131 -7.29 13.52 8.28
N GLY A 132 -6.81 14.76 8.36
CA GLY A 132 -7.36 15.78 9.25
C GLY A 132 -8.61 16.45 8.66
N GLU A 133 -9.14 17.41 9.41
CA GLU A 133 -10.23 18.25 8.90
C GLU A 133 -9.74 19.13 7.75
N HIS A 134 -10.52 19.21 6.70
CA HIS A 134 -10.29 20.09 5.56
C HIS A 134 -11.62 20.58 4.96
N ALA A 135 -11.60 21.74 4.31
CA ALA A 135 -12.73 22.19 3.51
C ALA A 135 -13.03 21.18 2.38
N PRO A 136 -14.31 21.01 1.97
CA PRO A 136 -14.64 20.16 0.83
C PRO A 136 -13.85 20.57 -0.41
N PHE A 137 -13.26 19.59 -1.08
CA PHE A 137 -12.56 19.78 -2.36
C PHE A 137 -12.84 18.59 -3.28
N THR A 138 -12.64 18.78 -4.58
CA THR A 138 -12.75 17.73 -5.60
C THR A 138 -11.40 17.39 -6.22
N GLY A 139 -10.39 18.19 -5.96
CA GLY A 139 -9.04 17.90 -6.42
C GLY A 139 -7.99 18.75 -5.71
N VAL A 140 -6.76 18.30 -5.85
CA VAL A 140 -5.57 18.96 -5.32
C VAL A 140 -4.48 18.95 -6.40
N GLU A 141 -3.79 20.06 -6.54
CA GLU A 141 -2.61 20.21 -7.40
C GLU A 141 -1.42 20.55 -6.51
N PHE A 142 -0.29 19.88 -6.72
CA PHE A 142 0.94 20.17 -5.99
C PHE A 142 1.84 21.04 -6.83
N GLY A 143 2.26 22.18 -6.29
CA GLY A 143 3.22 23.07 -6.91
C GLY A 143 4.64 22.48 -6.97
N PRO A 144 5.59 23.16 -7.63
CA PRO A 144 6.98 22.71 -7.70
C PRO A 144 7.67 22.60 -6.34
N ASP A 145 7.20 23.32 -5.35
CA ASP A 145 7.63 23.31 -3.95
C ASP A 145 6.91 22.25 -3.10
N GLY A 146 6.01 21.46 -3.72
CA GLY A 146 5.16 20.48 -3.05
C GLY A 146 3.96 21.06 -2.31
N ALA A 147 3.74 22.40 -2.37
CA ALA A 147 2.60 23.02 -1.70
C ALA A 147 1.27 22.64 -2.39
N PRO A 148 0.24 22.19 -1.65
CA PRO A 148 -1.04 21.82 -2.21
C PRO A 148 -1.92 23.05 -2.52
N THR A 149 -2.58 23.04 -3.67
CA THR A 149 -3.65 23.96 -4.04
C THR A 149 -4.93 23.15 -4.27
N PHE A 150 -5.97 23.43 -3.52
CA PHE A 150 -7.24 22.70 -3.59
C PHE A 150 -8.23 23.39 -4.53
N TYR A 151 -9.01 22.59 -5.26
CA TYR A 151 -10.09 23.09 -6.12
C TYR A 151 -11.37 22.26 -5.94
N THR A 152 -12.52 22.88 -6.27
CA THR A 152 -13.86 22.29 -6.04
C THR A 152 -14.59 21.90 -7.33
N THR A 153 -14.03 22.23 -8.48
CA THR A 153 -14.58 21.83 -9.79
C THR A 153 -13.64 20.83 -10.42
N PRO A 154 -14.08 19.60 -10.72
CA PRO A 154 -13.22 18.60 -11.36
C PRO A 154 -12.65 19.09 -12.70
N HIS A 155 -11.38 18.80 -12.95
CA HIS A 155 -10.75 19.04 -14.26
C HIS A 155 -10.95 17.85 -15.24
N LEU A 156 -11.25 16.66 -14.68
CA LEU A 156 -11.61 15.51 -15.51
C LEU A 156 -12.98 15.71 -16.14
N GLN A 157 -13.08 15.37 -17.42
CA GLN A 157 -14.37 15.33 -18.13
C GLN A 157 -15.06 14.03 -17.73
N LEU A 158 -16.11 14.15 -16.92
CA LEU A 158 -16.94 13.02 -16.50
C LEU A 158 -18.22 13.03 -17.32
N ASP A 159 -18.50 11.93 -18.03
CA ASP A 159 -19.72 11.73 -18.82
C ASP A 159 -20.95 11.48 -17.94
#